data_dd11c7477d7dcab205207e89ae7d48ed
#
_entry.id   dd11c7477d7dcab205207e89ae7d48ed
#
_cell.length_a   1.000
_cell.length_b   1.000
_cell.length_c   1.000
_cell.angle_alpha   90.00
_cell.angle_beta   90.00
_cell.angle_gamma   90.00
#
_symmetry.space_group_name_H-M   'P 1'
#
loop_
_entity.id
_entity.type
_entity.pdbx_description
1 polymer ?
#
loop_
_entity_poly.entity_id
_entity_poly.type
_entity_poly.pdbx_seq_one_letter_code
_entity_poly.pdbx_strand_id
1 'polypeptide(L)'
;MTLLSVDGLFSRYSTSKGPVYAVDDVDFQLDTGESLGIAGESACGKSTLGLSLIRMLIGGESSGKIIFDDKSILDLSDSEFDENFRWKKISMIFQGAMNSLDPVFTIHQQFNEILKQHNFDGNADKLILDSITSVNLDEDVLK
;
A
#
# COMPACT_ATOMS: atom_id res chain seq x y z
N MET A 1 17.24 -12.70 -4.41
CA MET A 1 16.72 -12.96 -3.04
C MET A 1 15.26 -12.53 -3.04
N THR A 2 14.37 -13.46 -2.73
CA THR A 2 12.93 -13.22 -2.80
C THR A 2 12.51 -12.23 -1.73
N LEU A 3 11.94 -11.10 -2.16
CA LEU A 3 11.43 -10.03 -1.28
C LEU A 3 9.97 -10.27 -0.92
N LEU A 4 9.18 -10.69 -1.90
CA LEU A 4 7.75 -10.96 -1.75
C LEU A 4 7.42 -12.30 -2.38
N SER A 5 6.74 -13.17 -1.64
CA SER A 5 6.16 -14.41 -2.15
C SER A 5 4.68 -14.46 -1.79
N VAL A 6 3.87 -14.72 -2.77
CA VAL A 6 2.42 -14.92 -2.64
C VAL A 6 2.13 -16.35 -3.07
N ASP A 7 1.41 -17.10 -2.24
CA ASP A 7 1.13 -18.52 -2.43
C ASP A 7 -0.33 -18.81 -2.07
N GLY A 8 -1.09 -19.27 -3.05
CA GLY A 8 -2.51 -19.59 -2.92
C GLY A 8 -3.35 -18.43 -2.37
N LEU A 9 -3.14 -17.20 -2.86
CA LEU A 9 -3.87 -16.04 -2.36
C LEU A 9 -5.29 -16.02 -2.89
N PHE A 10 -6.24 -16.00 -1.96
CA PHE A 10 -7.64 -15.73 -2.22
C PHE A 10 -8.05 -14.42 -1.55
N SER A 11 -8.86 -13.62 -2.25
CA SER A 11 -9.50 -12.44 -1.65
C SER A 11 -10.94 -12.35 -2.09
N ARG A 12 -11.85 -12.26 -1.12
CA ARG A 12 -13.28 -12.30 -1.34
C ARG A 12 -14.02 -11.18 -0.64
N TYR A 13 -15.13 -10.78 -1.21
CA TYR A 13 -16.10 -9.89 -0.61
C TYR A 13 -17.38 -10.66 -0.29
N SER A 14 -17.96 -10.43 0.90
CA SER A 14 -19.26 -10.96 1.27
C SER A 14 -20.36 -10.09 0.66
N THR A 15 -21.26 -10.70 -0.12
CA THR A 15 -22.42 -10.01 -0.70
C THR A 15 -23.72 -10.68 -0.29
N SER A 16 -24.85 -9.99 -0.46
CA SER A 16 -26.20 -10.56 -0.22
C SER A 16 -26.51 -11.78 -1.08
N LYS A 17 -25.75 -11.98 -2.18
CA LYS A 17 -25.91 -13.14 -3.10
C LYS A 17 -24.85 -14.22 -2.89
N GLY A 18 -24.02 -14.09 -1.88
CA GLY A 18 -22.91 -14.99 -1.56
C GLY A 18 -21.53 -14.33 -1.73
N PRO A 19 -20.45 -15.07 -1.48
CA PRO A 19 -19.09 -14.56 -1.61
C PRO A 19 -18.71 -14.33 -3.09
N VAL A 20 -18.02 -13.23 -3.34
CA VAL A 20 -17.42 -12.93 -4.66
C VAL A 20 -15.91 -12.99 -4.50
N TYR A 21 -15.27 -13.92 -5.18
CA TYR A 21 -13.81 -14.06 -5.22
C TYR A 21 -13.26 -13.08 -6.27
N ALA A 22 -12.58 -12.05 -5.79
CA ALA A 22 -11.96 -11.06 -6.67
C ALA A 22 -10.48 -11.39 -6.94
N VAL A 23 -9.85 -12.16 -6.07
CA VAL A 23 -8.56 -12.84 -6.25
C VAL A 23 -8.81 -14.30 -5.96
N ASP A 24 -8.39 -15.18 -6.86
CA ASP A 24 -8.71 -16.60 -6.80
C ASP A 24 -7.46 -17.43 -7.13
N ASP A 25 -6.85 -18.04 -6.12
CA ASP A 25 -5.69 -18.90 -6.19
C ASP A 25 -4.49 -18.28 -6.94
N VAL A 26 -4.04 -17.13 -6.47
CA VAL A 26 -2.96 -16.37 -7.13
C VAL A 26 -1.62 -16.63 -6.48
N ASP A 27 -0.65 -17.01 -7.32
CA ASP A 27 0.74 -17.25 -6.93
C ASP A 27 1.69 -16.35 -7.72
N PHE A 28 2.66 -15.74 -7.07
CA PHE A 28 3.79 -15.08 -7.71
C PHE A 28 4.91 -14.80 -6.72
N GLN A 29 6.08 -14.50 -7.25
CA GLN A 29 7.24 -14.09 -6.47
C GLN A 29 7.86 -12.83 -7.09
N LEU A 30 8.49 -12.03 -6.26
CA LEU A 30 9.21 -10.82 -6.64
C LEU A 30 10.53 -10.78 -5.88
N ASP A 31 11.62 -10.72 -6.60
CA ASP A 31 12.95 -10.58 -6.00
C ASP A 31 13.28 -9.10 -5.72
N THR A 32 14.25 -8.88 -4.85
CA THR A 32 14.75 -7.53 -4.55
C THR A 32 15.26 -6.85 -5.83
N GLY A 33 14.76 -5.65 -6.10
CA GLY A 33 15.11 -4.85 -7.29
C GLY A 33 14.36 -5.22 -8.55
N GLU A 34 13.44 -6.19 -8.50
CA GLU A 34 12.57 -6.53 -9.62
C GLU A 34 11.32 -5.65 -9.69
N SER A 35 10.69 -5.66 -10.87
CA SER A 35 9.39 -5.04 -11.12
C SER A 35 8.46 -6.06 -11.72
N LEU A 36 7.25 -6.19 -11.14
CA LEU A 36 6.20 -7.07 -11.65
C LEU A 36 5.07 -6.25 -12.26
N GLY A 37 4.78 -6.47 -13.53
CA GLY A 37 3.62 -5.89 -14.21
C GLY A 37 2.39 -6.78 -14.09
N ILE A 38 1.26 -6.23 -13.62
CA ILE A 38 -0.02 -6.93 -13.54
C ILE A 38 -0.99 -6.30 -14.54
N ALA A 39 -1.32 -7.03 -15.59
CA ALA A 39 -2.23 -6.59 -16.64
C ALA A 39 -3.55 -7.39 -16.62
N GLY A 40 -4.61 -6.81 -17.12
CA GLY A 40 -5.92 -7.45 -17.23
C GLY A 40 -7.03 -6.43 -17.44
N GLU A 41 -8.22 -6.90 -17.76
CA GLU A 41 -9.41 -6.08 -17.99
C GLU A 41 -9.86 -5.31 -16.74
N SER A 42 -10.78 -4.35 -16.92
CA SER A 42 -11.40 -3.67 -15.80
C SER A 42 -12.15 -4.68 -14.91
N ALA A 43 -12.11 -4.48 -13.60
CA ALA A 43 -12.76 -5.34 -12.60
C ALA A 43 -12.24 -6.81 -12.50
N CYS A 44 -11.08 -7.13 -13.07
CA CYS A 44 -10.48 -8.48 -12.96
C CYS A 44 -9.71 -8.74 -11.65
N GLY A 45 -9.78 -7.85 -10.65
CA GLY A 45 -9.17 -8.08 -9.33
C GLY A 45 -7.81 -7.45 -9.09
N LYS A 46 -7.19 -6.73 -10.05
CA LYS A 46 -5.85 -6.10 -9.87
C LYS A 46 -5.76 -5.20 -8.65
N SER A 47 -6.74 -4.31 -8.48
CA SER A 47 -6.78 -3.41 -7.33
C SER A 47 -7.02 -4.17 -6.01
N THR A 48 -7.85 -5.22 -6.04
CA THR A 48 -8.08 -6.09 -4.89
C THR A 48 -6.80 -6.80 -4.49
N LEU A 49 -6.03 -7.31 -5.45
CA LEU A 49 -4.73 -7.91 -5.20
C LEU A 49 -3.78 -6.92 -4.51
N GLY A 50 -3.64 -5.71 -5.05
CA GLY A 50 -2.82 -4.66 -4.43
C GLY A 50 -3.27 -4.32 -3.00
N LEU A 51 -4.59 -4.17 -2.77
CA LEU A 51 -5.15 -3.90 -1.45
C LEU A 51 -4.93 -5.06 -0.47
N SER A 52 -4.95 -6.30 -0.95
CA SER A 52 -4.65 -7.48 -0.13
C SER A 52 -3.20 -7.51 0.34
N LEU A 53 -2.26 -7.14 -0.54
CA LEU A 53 -0.83 -7.07 -0.20
C LEU A 53 -0.53 -6.06 0.91
N ILE A 54 -1.27 -4.97 0.97
CA ILE A 54 -1.10 -3.94 2.02
C ILE A 54 -2.11 -4.09 3.17
N ARG A 55 -2.90 -5.18 3.19
CA ARG A 55 -3.93 -5.47 4.19
C ARG A 55 -4.95 -4.33 4.37
N MET A 56 -5.38 -3.72 3.25
CA MET A 56 -6.39 -2.65 3.22
C MET A 56 -7.66 -3.06 2.47
N LEU A 57 -8.02 -4.34 2.49
CA LEU A 57 -9.23 -4.84 1.85
C LEU A 57 -10.46 -4.56 2.73
N ILE A 58 -11.11 -3.42 2.50
CA ILE A 58 -12.28 -3.00 3.29
C ILE A 58 -13.50 -3.84 2.90
N GLY A 59 -14.13 -4.47 3.90
CA GLY A 59 -15.32 -5.30 3.71
C GLY A 59 -15.05 -6.63 2.99
N GLY A 60 -13.79 -7.00 2.84
CA GLY A 60 -13.34 -8.26 2.28
C GLY A 60 -12.39 -9.01 3.22
N GLU A 61 -12.09 -10.24 2.86
CA GLU A 61 -11.17 -11.12 3.58
C GLU A 61 -10.15 -11.68 2.60
N SER A 62 -8.91 -11.82 3.06
CA SER A 62 -7.84 -12.50 2.33
C SER A 62 -7.39 -13.74 3.07
N SER A 63 -7.05 -14.80 2.32
CA SER A 63 -6.49 -16.05 2.83
C SER A 63 -5.42 -16.58 1.89
N GLY A 64 -4.62 -17.54 2.33
CA GLY A 64 -3.41 -17.99 1.66
C GLY A 64 -2.17 -17.49 2.38
N LYS A 65 -1.07 -17.30 1.68
CA LYS A 65 0.18 -16.81 2.27
C LYS A 65 0.69 -15.60 1.50
N ILE A 66 1.10 -14.59 2.24
CA ILE A 66 1.89 -13.46 1.75
C ILE A 66 3.12 -13.36 2.64
N ILE A 67 4.27 -13.70 2.09
CA ILE A 67 5.56 -13.64 2.78
C ILE A 67 6.32 -12.44 2.24
N PHE A 68 6.64 -11.50 3.10
CA PHE A 68 7.44 -10.32 2.78
C PHE A 68 8.65 -10.26 3.72
N ASP A 69 9.86 -10.25 3.13
CA ASP A 69 11.12 -10.21 3.89
C ASP A 69 11.15 -11.33 4.96
N ASP A 70 10.88 -12.56 4.52
CA ASP A 70 10.81 -13.82 5.31
C ASP A 70 9.72 -13.84 6.41
N LYS A 71 8.78 -12.89 6.41
CA LYS A 71 7.68 -12.84 7.38
C LYS A 71 6.32 -13.04 6.71
N SER A 72 5.50 -13.93 7.27
CA SER A 72 4.09 -14.07 6.88
C SER A 72 3.30 -12.86 7.38
N ILE A 73 2.94 -11.96 6.46
CA ILE A 73 2.29 -10.71 6.83
C ILE A 73 0.79 -10.84 7.08
N LEU A 74 0.13 -11.90 6.59
CA LEU A 74 -1.29 -12.15 6.90
C LEU A 74 -1.51 -12.64 8.34
N ASP A 75 -0.50 -13.28 8.92
CA ASP A 75 -0.59 -13.87 10.28
C ASP A 75 -0.27 -12.86 11.39
N LEU A 76 0.25 -11.67 11.04
CA LEU A 76 0.55 -10.62 12.01
C LEU A 76 -0.74 -10.00 12.58
N SER A 77 -0.69 -9.53 13.81
CA SER A 77 -1.73 -8.61 14.31
C SER A 77 -1.73 -7.29 13.53
N ASP A 78 -2.84 -6.56 13.54
CA ASP A 78 -2.93 -5.28 12.84
C ASP A 78 -1.89 -4.27 13.39
N SER A 79 -1.69 -4.25 14.70
CA SER A 79 -0.68 -3.40 15.34
C SER A 79 0.74 -3.72 14.86
N GLU A 80 1.11 -5.01 14.81
CA GLU A 80 2.44 -5.44 14.34
C GLU A 80 2.66 -5.11 12.87
N PHE A 81 1.63 -5.27 12.04
CA PHE A 81 1.71 -4.93 10.63
C PHE A 81 1.85 -3.42 10.43
N ASP A 82 1.07 -2.60 11.12
CA ASP A 82 1.11 -1.14 11.04
C ASP A 82 2.44 -0.59 11.54
N GLU A 83 2.97 -1.12 12.64
CA GLU A 83 4.22 -0.67 13.21
C GLU A 83 5.46 -1.03 12.38
N ASN A 84 5.44 -2.17 11.68
CA ASN A 84 6.65 -2.71 11.05
C ASN A 84 6.62 -2.72 9.52
N PHE A 85 5.45 -2.68 8.89
CA PHE A 85 5.31 -2.87 7.44
C PHE A 85 4.59 -1.73 6.75
N ARG A 86 3.36 -1.37 7.19
CA ARG A 86 2.54 -0.38 6.50
C ARG A 86 3.24 0.98 6.48
N TRP A 87 3.40 1.55 5.29
CA TRP A 87 4.09 2.82 5.03
C TRP A 87 5.57 2.88 5.43
N LYS A 88 6.15 1.76 5.91
CA LYS A 88 7.58 1.65 6.24
C LYS A 88 8.34 0.78 5.26
N LYS A 89 7.78 -0.39 4.96
CA LYS A 89 8.36 -1.37 4.04
C LYS A 89 7.49 -1.59 2.81
N ILE A 90 6.17 -1.44 2.95
CA ILE A 90 5.19 -1.59 1.90
C ILE A 90 4.34 -0.33 1.85
N SER A 91 4.21 0.26 0.67
CA SER A 91 3.35 1.41 0.41
C SER A 91 2.58 1.22 -0.90
N MET A 92 1.52 1.98 -1.09
CA MET A 92 0.70 1.93 -2.30
C MET A 92 0.38 3.35 -2.78
N ILE A 93 0.54 3.57 -4.09
CA ILE A 93 0.04 4.78 -4.75
C ILE A 93 -1.31 4.42 -5.36
N PHE A 94 -2.37 5.05 -4.88
CA PHE A 94 -3.73 4.80 -5.34
C PHE A 94 -4.03 5.50 -6.66
N GLN A 95 -4.87 4.90 -7.49
CA GLN A 95 -5.45 5.57 -8.63
C GLN A 95 -6.36 6.71 -8.14
N GLY A 96 -6.19 7.92 -8.68
CA GLY A 96 -6.95 9.09 -8.22
C GLY A 96 -6.43 9.68 -6.90
N ALA A 97 -5.12 9.74 -6.74
CA ALA A 97 -4.42 10.20 -5.53
C ALA A 97 -4.90 11.56 -5.00
N MET A 98 -5.48 12.43 -5.83
CA MET A 98 -6.04 13.72 -5.40
C MET A 98 -7.16 13.57 -4.35
N ASN A 99 -7.90 12.46 -4.36
CA ASN A 99 -8.94 12.19 -3.37
C ASN A 99 -8.36 11.65 -2.05
N SER A 100 -7.07 11.38 -1.98
CA SER A 100 -6.39 10.90 -0.77
C SER A 100 -5.88 12.03 0.12
N LEU A 101 -5.92 13.27 -0.38
CA LEU A 101 -5.53 14.45 0.39
C LEU A 101 -6.74 15.00 1.16
N ASP A 102 -6.52 15.37 2.41
CA ASP A 102 -7.54 16.06 3.21
C ASP A 102 -7.60 17.53 2.81
N PRO A 103 -8.74 18.03 2.28
CA PRO A 103 -8.85 19.41 1.82
C PRO A 103 -8.83 20.46 2.95
N VAL A 104 -8.92 20.04 4.20
CA VAL A 104 -8.89 20.92 5.38
C VAL A 104 -7.45 21.31 5.75
N PHE A 105 -6.47 20.48 5.41
CA PHE A 105 -5.07 20.69 5.73
C PHE A 105 -4.26 21.06 4.48
N THR A 106 -3.25 21.92 4.66
CA THR A 106 -2.29 22.18 3.59
C THR A 106 -1.45 20.93 3.31
N ILE A 107 -0.89 20.84 2.10
CA ILE A 107 0.01 19.73 1.73
C ILE A 107 1.19 19.66 2.71
N HIS A 108 1.75 20.79 3.07
CA HIS A 108 2.83 20.87 4.05
C HIS A 108 2.44 20.27 5.42
N GLN A 109 1.22 20.56 5.90
CA GLN A 109 0.74 19.99 7.17
C GLN A 109 0.61 18.48 7.10
N GLN A 110 0.08 17.93 5.99
CA GLN A 110 -0.07 16.51 5.80
C GLN A 110 1.27 15.78 5.73
N PHE A 111 2.28 16.35 5.06
CA PHE A 111 3.64 15.82 5.09
C PHE A 111 4.22 15.80 6.51
N ASN A 112 4.07 16.89 7.26
CA ASN A 112 4.58 16.97 8.63
C ASN A 112 3.91 15.94 9.56
N GLU A 113 2.64 15.63 9.38
CA GLU A 113 1.95 14.60 10.14
C GLU A 113 2.56 13.22 9.88
N ILE A 114 2.80 12.88 8.62
CA ILE A 114 3.45 11.63 8.23
C ILE A 114 4.86 11.53 8.83
N LEU A 115 5.67 12.60 8.71
CA LEU A 115 7.03 12.62 9.24
C LEU A 115 7.05 12.42 10.76
N LYS A 116 6.11 13.03 11.49
CA LYS A 116 5.96 12.83 12.94
C LYS A 116 5.60 11.39 13.28
N GLN A 117 4.66 10.79 12.55
CA GLN A 117 4.25 9.40 12.76
C GLN A 117 5.40 8.41 12.53
N HIS A 118 6.31 8.74 11.62
CA HIS A 118 7.52 7.96 11.35
C HIS A 118 8.73 8.32 12.24
N ASN A 119 8.52 9.18 13.24
CA ASN A 119 9.58 9.65 14.15
C ASN A 119 10.80 10.23 13.40
N PHE A 120 10.55 10.98 12.32
CA PHE A 120 11.61 11.61 11.57
C PHE A 120 12.26 12.74 12.39
N ASP A 121 13.57 12.67 12.58
CA ASP A 121 14.37 13.59 13.40
C ASP A 121 15.23 14.57 12.60
N GLY A 122 15.10 14.55 11.25
CA GLY A 122 15.83 15.42 10.35
C GLY A 122 15.16 16.78 10.09
N ASN A 123 15.68 17.52 9.10
CA ASN A 123 15.04 18.75 8.63
C ASN A 123 13.82 18.43 7.78
N ALA A 124 12.62 18.53 8.37
CA ALA A 124 11.35 18.21 7.72
C ALA A 124 11.08 19.09 6.50
N ASP A 125 11.27 20.42 6.61
CA ASP A 125 11.00 21.37 5.52
C ASP A 125 11.88 21.09 4.31
N LYS A 126 13.14 20.77 4.54
CA LYS A 126 14.06 20.39 3.46
C LYS A 126 13.61 19.09 2.78
N LEU A 127 13.25 18.05 3.56
CA LEU A 127 12.81 16.79 3.01
C LEU A 127 11.51 16.94 2.19
N ILE A 128 10.57 17.74 2.69
CA ILE A 128 9.32 18.04 1.98
C ILE A 128 9.61 18.73 0.67
N LEU A 129 10.45 19.78 0.69
CA LEU A 129 10.81 20.52 -0.52
C LEU A 129 11.55 19.64 -1.55
N ASP A 130 12.51 18.86 -1.11
CA ASP A 130 13.23 17.90 -1.95
C ASP A 130 12.28 16.88 -2.57
N SER A 131 11.28 16.40 -1.81
CA SER A 131 10.30 15.41 -2.26
C SER A 131 9.40 15.96 -3.36
N ILE A 132 8.80 17.14 -3.18
CA ILE A 132 7.95 17.75 -4.21
C ILE A 132 8.73 18.15 -5.47
N THR A 133 9.95 18.65 -5.29
CA THR A 133 10.82 19.00 -6.42
C THR A 133 11.21 17.77 -7.23
N SER A 134 11.41 16.61 -6.58
CA SER A 134 11.76 15.36 -7.27
C SER A 134 10.69 14.88 -8.26
N VAL A 135 9.45 15.30 -8.06
CA VAL A 135 8.31 15.02 -8.96
C VAL A 135 7.92 16.21 -9.84
N ASN A 136 8.81 17.21 -9.97
CA ASN A 136 8.63 18.41 -10.76
C ASN A 136 7.44 19.29 -10.33
N LEU A 137 7.14 19.32 -9.06
CA LEU A 137 6.15 20.25 -8.49
C LEU A 137 6.86 21.48 -7.91
N ASP A 138 6.17 22.62 -7.97
CA ASP A 138 6.63 23.89 -7.41
C ASP A 138 6.34 23.96 -5.89
N GLU A 139 7.14 24.72 -5.15
CA GLU A 139 6.96 24.96 -3.71
C GLU A 139 5.57 25.54 -3.37
N ASP A 140 4.97 26.26 -4.31
CA ASP A 140 3.64 26.86 -4.12
C ASP A 140 2.52 25.83 -3.83
N VAL A 141 2.71 24.55 -4.18
CA VAL A 141 1.74 23.49 -3.86
C VAL A 141 1.65 23.15 -2.37
N LEU A 142 2.61 23.61 -1.57
CA LEU A 142 2.66 23.33 -0.13
C LEU A 142 1.72 24.21 0.71
N LYS A 143 1.21 25.29 0.13
CA LYS A 143 0.41 26.33 0.80
C LYS A 143 -1.03 25.93 1.07
#